data_a12e5348c8edd49f3a4e5e05402017c3
#
_entry.id   a12e5348c8edd49f3a4e5e05402017c3
#
_cell.length_a   1.000
_cell.length_b   1.000
_cell.length_c   1.000
_cell.angle_alpha   90.00
_cell.angle_beta   90.00
_cell.angle_gamma   90.00
#
_symmetry.space_group_name_H-M   'P 1'
#
loop_
_entity.id
_entity.type
_entity.pdbx_description
1 polymer ?
#
loop_
_entity_poly.entity_id
_entity_poly.type
_entity_poly.pdbx_seq_one_letter_code
_entity_poly.pdbx_strand_id
1 'polypeptide(L)'
;VPYGVIVPKEVDNLLFPVPISGSHIGFSTLRMEPCWMAMGQAAGVASSVAIDEKVKVRNINISMMQDILLEQGTTLVYYKDVSLDDKDFSMVQYMGLRGFLPEWEARLDETIEEQTLSYWKHFSKLNIKVQSGVSTRREVLNELYVKMKK
;
A
#
# COMPACT_ATOMS: atom_id res chain seq x y z
N VAL A 1 6.39 -4.26 4.20
CA VAL A 1 6.44 -4.81 5.56
C VAL A 1 5.09 -4.60 6.21
N PRO A 2 4.45 -5.64 6.79
CA PRO A 2 3.18 -5.49 7.49
C PRO A 2 3.32 -4.66 8.77
N TYR A 3 2.34 -3.79 9.06
CA TYR A 3 2.32 -2.96 10.27
C TYR A 3 2.50 -3.76 11.57
N GLY A 4 1.87 -4.95 11.66
CA GLY A 4 1.96 -5.80 12.84
C GLY A 4 3.37 -6.22 13.27
N VAL A 5 4.38 -6.07 12.39
CA VAL A 5 5.79 -6.38 12.71
C VAL A 5 6.35 -5.45 13.78
N ILE A 6 5.89 -4.20 13.83
CA ILE A 6 6.32 -3.19 14.81
C ILE A 6 5.41 -3.10 16.04
N VAL A 7 4.33 -3.89 16.10
CA VAL A 7 3.35 -3.89 17.20
C VAL A 7 3.59 -5.09 18.11
N PRO A 8 4.06 -4.91 19.36
CA PRO A 8 4.27 -6.01 20.30
C PRO A 8 2.94 -6.69 20.68
N LYS A 9 2.97 -7.99 20.97
CA LYS A 9 1.75 -8.77 21.27
C LYS A 9 1.16 -8.45 22.65
N GLU A 10 2.01 -8.25 23.65
CA GLU A 10 1.62 -8.23 25.06
C GLU A 10 1.60 -6.81 25.67
N VAL A 11 2.20 -5.85 25.01
CA VAL A 11 2.28 -4.46 25.50
C VAL A 11 1.43 -3.54 24.64
N ASP A 12 0.55 -2.79 25.28
CA ASP A 12 -0.28 -1.79 24.60
C ASP A 12 0.46 -0.46 24.42
N ASN A 13 0.08 0.28 23.39
CA ASN A 13 0.56 1.64 23.12
C ASN A 13 2.09 1.76 22.99
N LEU A 14 2.73 0.71 22.49
CA LEU A 14 4.15 0.67 22.22
C LEU A 14 4.38 0.20 20.79
N LEU A 15 5.35 0.82 20.10
CA LEU A 15 5.79 0.45 18.76
C LEU A 15 7.31 0.23 18.76
N PHE A 16 7.77 -0.84 18.12
CA PHE A 16 9.18 -1.20 17.99
C PHE A 16 9.63 -1.16 16.52
N PRO A 17 10.11 -0.03 16.01
CA PRO A 17 10.56 0.04 14.62
C PRO A 17 11.94 -0.59 14.34
N VAL A 18 12.73 -0.85 15.38
CA VAL A 18 14.11 -1.39 15.25
C VAL A 18 14.26 -2.77 15.89
N PRO A 19 13.94 -2.98 17.20
CA PRO A 19 14.14 -4.27 17.87
C PRO A 19 13.00 -5.24 17.52
N ILE A 20 12.87 -5.57 16.26
CA ILE A 20 11.83 -6.46 15.72
C ILE A 20 12.33 -7.90 15.63
N SER A 21 11.40 -8.83 15.63
CA SER A 21 11.70 -10.24 15.38
C SER A 21 10.95 -10.78 14.17
N GLY A 22 11.53 -11.76 13.53
CA GLY A 22 10.95 -12.40 12.35
C GLY A 22 11.55 -13.81 12.18
N SER A 23 11.04 -14.56 11.21
CA SER A 23 11.72 -15.79 10.77
C SER A 23 13.12 -15.47 10.26
N HIS A 24 14.00 -16.47 10.19
CA HIS A 24 15.37 -16.29 9.68
C HIS A 24 15.40 -15.58 8.32
N ILE A 25 14.53 -15.98 7.39
CA ILE A 25 14.41 -15.37 6.07
C ILE A 25 13.84 -13.94 6.17
N GLY A 26 12.77 -13.74 6.92
CA GLY A 26 12.15 -12.41 7.10
C GLY A 26 13.10 -11.41 7.75
N PHE A 27 13.86 -11.85 8.76
CA PHE A 27 14.82 -10.98 9.44
C PHE A 27 15.96 -10.50 8.53
N SER A 28 16.33 -11.26 7.50
CA SER A 28 17.34 -10.82 6.53
C SER A 28 16.99 -9.51 5.83
N THR A 29 15.70 -9.24 5.62
CA THR A 29 15.19 -7.95 5.10
C THR A 29 14.95 -6.93 6.21
N LEU A 30 14.32 -7.36 7.30
CA LEU A 30 13.90 -6.46 8.39
C LEU A 30 15.07 -5.84 9.17
N ARG A 31 16.25 -6.42 9.13
CA ARG A 31 17.47 -5.91 9.81
C ARG A 31 18.18 -4.78 9.08
N MET A 32 17.70 -4.39 7.90
CA MET A 32 18.36 -3.36 7.09
C MET A 32 18.00 -1.96 7.59
N GLU A 33 18.98 -1.07 7.73
CA GLU A 33 18.79 0.29 8.22
C GLU A 33 17.74 1.11 7.44
N PRO A 34 17.70 1.08 6.09
CA PRO A 34 16.65 1.78 5.36
C PRO A 34 15.23 1.27 5.71
N CYS A 35 15.11 -0.02 6.01
CA CYS A 35 13.84 -0.61 6.47
C CYS A 35 13.45 -0.06 7.85
N TRP A 36 14.41 0.10 8.77
CA TRP A 36 14.17 0.71 10.09
C TRP A 36 13.73 2.16 9.99
N MET A 37 14.33 2.94 9.08
CA MET A 37 13.92 4.32 8.83
C MET A 37 12.46 4.39 8.36
N ALA A 38 12.08 3.56 7.38
CA ALA A 38 10.71 3.49 6.90
C ALA A 38 9.72 3.02 7.98
N MET A 39 10.11 2.02 8.79
CA MET A 39 9.29 1.58 9.92
C MET A 39 9.22 2.64 11.03
N GLY A 40 10.27 3.44 11.25
CA GLY A 40 10.26 4.58 12.17
C GLY A 40 9.27 5.66 11.74
N GLN A 41 9.25 6.01 10.45
CA GLN A 41 8.27 6.94 9.90
C GLN A 41 6.84 6.39 10.08
N ALA A 42 6.63 5.11 9.73
CA ALA A 42 5.33 4.46 9.91
C ALA A 42 4.88 4.43 11.39
N ALA A 43 5.80 4.20 12.32
CA ALA A 43 5.53 4.24 13.76
C ALA A 43 5.12 5.65 14.24
N GLY A 44 5.78 6.69 13.73
CA GLY A 44 5.44 8.08 14.01
C GLY A 44 4.02 8.43 13.55
N VAL A 45 3.70 8.13 12.29
CA VAL A 45 2.36 8.35 11.73
C VAL A 45 1.31 7.53 12.48
N ALA A 46 1.59 6.26 12.77
CA ALA A 46 0.68 5.41 13.53
C ALA A 46 0.38 5.95 14.93
N SER A 47 1.40 6.52 15.60
CA SER A 47 1.24 7.14 16.91
C SER A 47 0.34 8.39 16.85
N SER A 48 0.51 9.24 15.82
CA SER A 48 -0.35 10.40 15.59
C SER A 48 -1.80 9.96 15.38
N VAL A 49 -2.04 9.01 14.46
CA VAL A 49 -3.39 8.48 14.20
C VAL A 49 -4.02 7.90 15.46
N ALA A 50 -3.24 7.15 16.29
CA ALA A 50 -3.75 6.57 17.53
C ALA A 50 -4.19 7.65 18.54
N ILE A 51 -3.44 8.75 18.64
CA ILE A 51 -3.75 9.87 19.52
C ILE A 51 -5.00 10.62 19.03
N ASP A 52 -5.05 10.93 17.74
CA ASP A 52 -6.13 11.70 17.12
C ASP A 52 -7.46 10.94 17.18
N GLU A 53 -7.44 9.65 16.88
CA GLU A 53 -8.62 8.78 16.94
C GLU A 53 -8.92 8.25 18.36
N LYS A 54 -8.04 8.51 19.34
CA LYS A 54 -8.16 8.01 20.74
C LYS A 54 -8.29 6.49 20.81
N VAL A 55 -7.54 5.79 20.00
CA VAL A 55 -7.48 4.31 19.95
C VAL A 55 -6.10 3.81 20.35
N LYS A 56 -6.00 2.51 20.67
CA LYS A 56 -4.69 1.88 20.87
C LYS A 56 -3.97 1.77 19.53
N VAL A 57 -2.63 1.85 19.54
CA VAL A 57 -1.79 1.69 18.33
C VAL A 57 -2.08 0.40 17.56
N ARG A 58 -2.55 -0.63 18.24
CA ARG A 58 -2.97 -1.91 17.67
C ARG A 58 -4.24 -1.82 16.81
N ASN A 59 -5.10 -0.84 17.09
CA ASN A 59 -6.44 -0.71 16.54
C ASN A 59 -6.59 0.49 15.57
N ILE A 60 -5.49 1.08 15.15
CA ILE A 60 -5.53 2.22 14.22
C ILE A 60 -6.13 1.82 12.86
N ASN A 61 -6.67 2.79 12.16
CA ASN A 61 -7.06 2.63 10.78
C ASN A 61 -5.83 2.61 9.87
N ILE A 62 -5.46 1.41 9.39
CA ILE A 62 -4.29 1.20 8.53
C ILE A 62 -4.41 1.95 7.21
N SER A 63 -5.62 2.06 6.63
CA SER A 63 -5.80 2.82 5.38
C SER A 63 -5.52 4.30 5.58
N MET A 64 -5.97 4.88 6.69
CA MET A 64 -5.68 6.27 7.04
C MET A 64 -4.17 6.50 7.24
N MET A 65 -3.50 5.60 7.95
CA MET A 65 -2.03 5.66 8.10
C MET A 65 -1.32 5.60 6.74
N GLN A 66 -1.76 4.72 5.84
CA GLN A 66 -1.21 4.60 4.49
C GLN A 66 -1.43 5.87 3.66
N ASP A 67 -2.61 6.48 3.75
CA ASP A 67 -2.92 7.73 3.04
C ASP A 67 -2.00 8.86 3.52
N ILE A 68 -1.80 9.02 4.82
CA ILE A 68 -0.88 10.02 5.39
C ILE A 68 0.56 9.78 4.93
N LEU A 69 1.03 8.53 4.93
CA LEU A 69 2.37 8.19 4.43
C LEU A 69 2.53 8.54 2.94
N LEU A 70 1.52 8.31 2.12
CA LEU A 70 1.53 8.67 0.70
C LEU A 70 1.53 10.19 0.49
N GLU A 71 0.78 10.95 1.29
CA GLU A 71 0.81 12.42 1.30
C GLU A 71 2.19 12.98 1.67
N GLN A 72 2.93 12.25 2.52
CA GLN A 72 4.32 12.57 2.86
C GLN A 72 5.35 12.13 1.79
N GLY A 73 4.90 11.60 0.65
CA GLY A 73 5.76 11.13 -0.44
C GLY A 73 6.43 9.78 -0.21
N THR A 74 5.92 8.98 0.73
CA THR A 74 6.46 7.66 1.04
C THR A 74 6.11 6.65 -0.06
N THR A 75 7.11 5.89 -0.52
CA THR A 75 6.88 4.73 -1.39
C THR A 75 6.55 3.50 -0.55
N LEU A 76 5.34 2.98 -0.68
CA LEU A 76 4.87 1.81 0.06
C LEU A 76 5.04 0.50 -0.72
N VAL A 77 4.97 0.57 -2.06
CA VAL A 77 5.22 -0.53 -3.00
C VAL A 77 6.11 -0.02 -4.13
N TYR A 78 7.14 -0.77 -4.46
CA TYR A 78 8.08 -0.39 -5.52
C TYR A 78 7.61 -0.92 -6.88
N TYR A 79 7.60 -0.04 -7.89
CA TYR A 79 7.43 -0.37 -9.31
C TYR A 79 8.55 0.26 -10.12
N LYS A 80 9.13 -0.52 -11.05
CA LYS A 80 10.26 -0.06 -11.89
C LYS A 80 9.89 1.07 -12.85
N ASP A 81 8.64 1.08 -13.29
CA ASP A 81 8.09 1.92 -14.36
C ASP A 81 7.18 3.04 -13.84
N VAL A 82 7.15 3.26 -12.52
CA VAL A 82 6.37 4.33 -11.90
C VAL A 82 7.29 5.25 -11.11
N SER A 83 7.42 6.49 -11.53
CA SER A 83 8.21 7.49 -10.82
C SER A 83 7.42 8.14 -9.68
N LEU A 84 8.13 8.77 -8.73
CA LEU A 84 7.51 9.54 -7.64
C LEU A 84 6.68 10.73 -8.16
N ASP A 85 7.05 11.25 -9.34
CA ASP A 85 6.39 12.40 -9.98
C ASP A 85 5.20 11.98 -10.87
N ASP A 86 4.90 10.68 -10.96
CA ASP A 86 3.74 10.23 -11.74
C ASP A 86 2.46 10.77 -11.10
N LYS A 87 1.62 11.43 -11.91
CA LYS A 87 0.35 12.03 -11.46
C LYS A 87 -0.58 11.06 -10.74
N ASP A 88 -0.46 9.78 -11.05
CA ASP A 88 -1.27 8.70 -10.48
C ASP A 88 -0.50 7.88 -9.44
N PHE A 89 0.66 8.38 -8.94
CA PHE A 89 1.51 7.66 -7.99
C PHE A 89 0.72 7.13 -6.78
N SER A 90 -0.06 7.98 -6.11
CA SER A 90 -0.86 7.59 -4.94
C SER A 90 -1.90 6.50 -5.26
N MET A 91 -2.54 6.59 -6.43
CA MET A 91 -3.46 5.56 -6.92
C MET A 91 -2.74 4.23 -7.14
N VAL A 92 -1.56 4.25 -7.78
CA VAL A 92 -0.77 3.03 -8.02
C VAL A 92 -0.34 2.37 -6.71
N GLN A 93 0.12 3.16 -5.75
CA GLN A 93 0.49 2.67 -4.42
C GLN A 93 -0.70 2.03 -3.70
N TYR A 94 -1.85 2.70 -3.72
CA TYR A 94 -3.10 2.20 -3.13
C TYR A 94 -3.54 0.88 -3.76
N MET A 95 -3.53 0.78 -5.09
CA MET A 95 -3.93 -0.43 -5.82
C MET A 95 -2.91 -1.57 -5.64
N GLY A 96 -1.62 -1.24 -5.62
CA GLY A 96 -0.55 -2.19 -5.38
C GLY A 96 -0.63 -2.85 -4.01
N LEU A 97 -0.85 -2.06 -2.95
CA LEU A 97 -1.05 -2.57 -1.57
C LEU A 97 -2.24 -3.54 -1.46
N ARG A 98 -3.21 -3.43 -2.33
CA ARG A 98 -4.40 -4.29 -2.39
C ARG A 98 -4.28 -5.47 -3.34
N GLY A 99 -3.10 -5.66 -3.97
CA GLY A 99 -2.81 -6.82 -4.80
C GLY A 99 -3.28 -6.74 -6.25
N PHE A 100 -3.70 -5.56 -6.73
CA PHE A 100 -4.08 -5.38 -8.13
C PHE A 100 -2.87 -5.46 -9.09
N LEU A 101 -1.69 -5.11 -8.60
CA LEU A 101 -0.45 -5.03 -9.35
C LEU A 101 0.61 -5.94 -8.70
N PRO A 102 0.57 -7.26 -8.93
CA PRO A 102 1.47 -8.20 -8.26
C PRO A 102 2.88 -8.24 -8.85
N GLU A 103 3.10 -7.64 -10.01
CA GLU A 103 4.37 -7.66 -10.73
C GLU A 103 5.26 -6.46 -10.36
N TRP A 104 6.54 -6.49 -10.81
CA TRP A 104 7.49 -5.38 -10.60
C TRP A 104 7.24 -4.16 -11.50
N GLU A 105 6.39 -4.30 -12.49
CA GLU A 105 6.01 -3.27 -13.46
C GLU A 105 4.50 -3.10 -13.46
N ALA A 106 4.05 -1.87 -13.30
CA ALA A 106 2.62 -1.53 -13.29
C ALA A 106 2.03 -1.51 -14.71
N ARG A 107 2.88 -1.20 -15.72
CA ARG A 107 2.53 -1.13 -17.15
C ARG A 107 1.29 -0.27 -17.40
N LEU A 108 1.26 0.92 -16.77
CA LEU A 108 0.06 1.75 -16.67
C LEU A 108 -0.48 2.19 -18.05
N ASP A 109 0.41 2.47 -18.98
CA ASP A 109 0.05 3.03 -20.30
C ASP A 109 -0.18 1.93 -21.35
N GLU A 110 -0.01 0.67 -20.99
CA GLU A 110 -0.38 -0.46 -21.84
C GLU A 110 -1.90 -0.68 -21.85
N THR A 111 -2.39 -1.14 -23.01
CA THR A 111 -3.79 -1.55 -23.15
C THR A 111 -4.09 -2.76 -22.28
N ILE A 112 -5.21 -2.72 -21.57
CA ILE A 112 -5.56 -3.83 -20.66
C ILE A 112 -6.04 -5.06 -21.44
N GLU A 113 -5.47 -6.20 -21.09
CA GLU A 113 -5.89 -7.51 -21.61
C GLU A 113 -7.18 -7.99 -20.93
N GLU A 114 -7.98 -8.79 -21.66
CA GLU A 114 -9.24 -9.33 -21.15
C GLU A 114 -9.08 -10.13 -19.85
N GLN A 115 -8.03 -10.92 -19.75
CA GLN A 115 -7.75 -11.72 -18.56
C GLN A 115 -7.50 -10.85 -17.32
N THR A 116 -6.68 -9.81 -17.47
CA THR A 116 -6.38 -8.85 -16.39
C THR A 116 -7.64 -8.05 -15.99
N LEU A 117 -8.40 -7.60 -16.98
CA LEU A 117 -9.65 -6.88 -16.75
C LEU A 117 -10.68 -7.74 -15.99
N SER A 118 -10.86 -8.98 -16.41
CA SER A 118 -11.75 -9.95 -15.74
C SER A 118 -11.32 -10.21 -14.30
N TYR A 119 -10.00 -10.37 -14.07
CA TYR A 119 -9.43 -10.54 -12.75
C TYR A 119 -9.74 -9.32 -11.85
N TRP A 120 -9.47 -8.10 -12.35
CA TRP A 120 -9.70 -6.88 -11.58
C TRP A 120 -11.19 -6.64 -11.27
N LYS A 121 -12.09 -6.92 -12.21
CA LYS A 121 -13.54 -6.87 -11.98
C LYS A 121 -14.00 -7.87 -10.90
N HIS A 122 -13.54 -9.10 -11.01
CA HIS A 122 -13.87 -10.14 -10.04
C HIS A 122 -13.31 -9.83 -8.65
N PHE A 123 -12.04 -9.41 -8.58
CA PHE A 123 -11.34 -9.13 -7.34
C PHE A 123 -11.91 -7.91 -6.60
N SER A 124 -12.23 -6.83 -7.33
CA SER A 124 -12.84 -5.63 -6.75
C SER A 124 -14.32 -5.79 -6.41
N LYS A 125 -15.02 -6.74 -7.05
CA LYS A 125 -16.48 -6.88 -7.02
C LYS A 125 -17.22 -5.64 -7.52
N LEU A 126 -16.54 -4.78 -8.28
CA LEU A 126 -17.09 -3.54 -8.82
C LEU A 126 -17.45 -3.70 -10.29
N ASN A 127 -18.56 -3.09 -10.67
CA ASN A 127 -18.93 -2.98 -12.07
C ASN A 127 -18.30 -1.73 -12.67
N ILE A 128 -17.38 -1.92 -13.63
CA ILE A 128 -16.70 -0.87 -14.39
C ILE A 128 -17.05 -0.99 -15.86
N LYS A 129 -17.27 0.16 -16.51
CA LYS A 129 -17.70 0.25 -17.92
C LYS A 129 -16.50 0.48 -18.85
N VAL A 130 -15.54 -0.43 -18.80
CA VAL A 130 -14.33 -0.37 -19.65
C VAL A 130 -14.23 -1.61 -20.53
N GLN A 131 -13.58 -1.46 -21.69
CA GLN A 131 -13.41 -2.53 -22.68
C GLN A 131 -11.95 -2.91 -22.77
N SER A 132 -11.67 -4.21 -22.78
CA SER A 132 -10.36 -4.76 -23.09
C SER A 132 -9.95 -4.40 -24.53
N GLY A 133 -8.65 -4.27 -24.74
CA GLY A 133 -8.12 -3.91 -26.06
C GLY A 133 -8.31 -2.44 -26.48
N VAL A 134 -8.99 -1.62 -25.65
CA VAL A 134 -9.23 -0.18 -25.92
C VAL A 134 -8.70 0.68 -24.76
N SER A 135 -9.10 0.38 -23.54
CA SER A 135 -8.70 1.15 -22.36
C SER A 135 -7.31 0.76 -21.87
N THR A 136 -6.56 1.73 -21.35
CA THR A 136 -5.27 1.48 -20.70
C THR A 136 -5.46 0.94 -19.28
N ARG A 137 -4.42 0.30 -18.76
CA ARG A 137 -4.41 -0.17 -17.36
C ARG A 137 -4.60 1.02 -16.39
N ARG A 138 -4.01 2.17 -16.71
CA ARG A 138 -4.15 3.44 -15.96
C ARG A 138 -5.61 3.88 -15.84
N GLU A 139 -6.34 3.91 -16.94
CA GLU A 139 -7.74 4.31 -16.96
C GLU A 139 -8.62 3.39 -16.11
N VAL A 140 -8.42 2.09 -16.23
CA VAL A 140 -9.15 1.09 -15.46
C VAL A 140 -8.86 1.19 -13.98
N LEU A 141 -7.58 1.32 -13.59
CA LEU A 141 -7.19 1.47 -12.19
C LEU A 141 -7.75 2.76 -11.58
N ASN A 142 -7.75 3.87 -12.32
CA ASN A 142 -8.35 5.12 -11.85
C ASN A 142 -9.86 4.99 -11.61
N GLU A 143 -10.60 4.34 -12.52
CA GLU A 143 -12.03 4.11 -12.30
C GLU A 143 -12.30 3.24 -11.05
N LEU A 144 -11.51 2.18 -10.88
CA LEU A 144 -11.59 1.32 -9.69
C LEU A 144 -11.23 2.09 -8.42
N TYR A 145 -10.14 2.84 -8.43
CA TYR A 145 -9.67 3.63 -7.29
C TYR A 145 -10.73 4.61 -6.79
N VAL A 146 -11.34 5.38 -7.71
CA VAL A 146 -12.41 6.33 -7.38
C VAL A 146 -13.62 5.63 -6.75
N LYS A 147 -13.96 4.42 -7.22
CA LYS A 147 -15.07 3.64 -6.67
C LYS A 147 -14.75 2.99 -5.33
N MET A 148 -13.49 2.62 -5.09
CA MET A 148 -13.04 1.97 -3.85
C MET A 148 -12.80 2.96 -2.71
N LYS A 149 -12.57 4.24 -3.02
CA LYS A 149 -12.37 5.33 -2.02
C LYS A 149 -13.68 5.96 -1.55
N LYS A 150 -14.80 5.64 -2.18
CA LYS A 150 -16.16 6.08 -1.76
C LYS A 150 -16.72 5.16 -0.69
#